data_c1c1c6d417e78d1ffe135f743d02bfbf
#
_entry.id   c1c1c6d417e78d1ffe135f743d02bfbf
#
_cell.length_a   1.000
_cell.length_b   1.000
_cell.length_c   1.000
_cell.angle_alpha   90.00
_cell.angle_beta   90.00
_cell.angle_gamma   90.00
#
_symmetry.space_group_name_H-M   'P 1'
#
loop_
_entity.id
_entity.type
_entity.pdbx_description
1 polymer ?
#
loop_
_entity_poly.entity_id
_entity_poly.type
_entity_poly.pdbx_seq_one_letter_code
_entity_poly.pdbx_strand_id
1 'polypeptide(L)'
;MAIFAVGDIQGCFSEFRALLEKLDFQPGSDQLWLTGDLVNRGPQSLEVLRYLHNLGSSVVSVLGNHDLHLIAQAMTKSNPKSVENCLQPILESRDKIDLIEWLRHLPLLFFDDNYQTVLVHAGLHPHWNLLESQQYANEVEELLRGHGAERFLKVMYGDKPKRWSEQLSGYDRYRMIINCLTRMRYVSPDIELDFVEKNHPEESQNLTLIPWFEMENRENREYRIIFGHWSHLKFYSKNNITCLDGGCVFGGELISIDIDHPTKPITVSAAANYCPISKLEQEYVGDIGN
;
A
#
# COMPACT_ATOMS: atom_id res chain seq x y z
N MET A 1 22.75 5.28 -11.85
CA MET A 1 21.79 4.95 -10.77
C MET A 1 20.40 5.16 -11.35
N ALA A 2 19.68 4.10 -11.61
CA ALA A 2 18.28 4.16 -12.00
C ALA A 2 17.40 4.01 -10.76
N ILE A 3 16.19 4.60 -10.80
CA ILE A 3 15.18 4.41 -9.77
C ILE A 3 13.93 3.82 -10.43
N PHE A 4 13.55 2.63 -9.98
CA PHE A 4 12.37 1.93 -10.48
C PHE A 4 11.29 1.92 -9.43
N ALA A 5 10.13 2.53 -9.72
CA ALA A 5 8.96 2.38 -8.88
C ALA A 5 8.19 1.12 -9.28
N VAL A 6 7.77 0.32 -8.31
CA VAL A 6 7.07 -0.96 -8.50
C VAL A 6 5.78 -0.96 -7.69
N GLY A 7 4.71 -1.44 -8.29
CA GLY A 7 3.40 -1.61 -7.67
C GLY A 7 3.32 -2.79 -6.69
N ASP A 8 2.12 -3.08 -6.26
CA ASP A 8 1.79 -4.08 -5.24
C ASP A 8 2.30 -5.48 -5.61
N ILE A 9 3.25 -5.99 -4.82
CA ILE A 9 3.85 -7.32 -5.04
C ILE A 9 2.95 -8.43 -4.50
N GLN A 10 2.37 -8.22 -3.34
CA GLN A 10 1.43 -9.14 -2.68
C GLN A 10 1.88 -10.61 -2.72
N GLY A 11 3.17 -10.89 -2.41
CA GLY A 11 3.72 -12.25 -2.39
C GLY A 11 3.91 -12.91 -3.78
N CYS A 12 3.81 -12.17 -4.88
CA CYS A 12 4.12 -12.62 -6.24
C CYS A 12 5.64 -12.55 -6.50
N PHE A 13 6.43 -13.32 -5.75
CA PHE A 13 7.88 -13.24 -5.78
C PHE A 13 8.49 -13.66 -7.11
N SER A 14 7.94 -14.67 -7.76
CA SER A 14 8.42 -15.14 -9.06
C SER A 14 8.28 -14.05 -10.12
N GLU A 15 7.16 -13.36 -10.16
CA GLU A 15 6.88 -12.24 -11.06
C GLU A 15 7.77 -11.04 -10.72
N PHE A 16 7.99 -10.79 -9.43
CA PHE A 16 8.88 -9.72 -8.97
C PHE A 16 10.32 -9.99 -9.42
N ARG A 17 10.82 -11.22 -9.29
CA ARG A 17 12.15 -11.60 -9.80
C ARG A 17 12.25 -11.42 -11.31
N ALA A 18 11.26 -11.88 -12.06
CA ALA A 18 11.21 -11.71 -13.52
C ALA A 18 11.17 -10.23 -13.92
N LEU A 19 10.47 -9.39 -13.14
CA LEU A 19 10.46 -7.94 -13.37
C LEU A 19 11.85 -7.33 -13.13
N LEU A 20 12.55 -7.68 -12.06
CA LEU A 20 13.90 -7.19 -11.79
C LEU A 20 14.90 -7.60 -12.88
N GLU A 21 14.80 -8.82 -13.41
CA GLU A 21 15.58 -9.26 -14.56
C GLU A 21 15.28 -8.42 -15.81
N LYS A 22 14.01 -8.14 -16.08
CA LYS A 22 13.58 -7.31 -17.22
C LYS A 22 14.05 -5.86 -17.10
N LEU A 23 14.16 -5.34 -15.88
CA LEU A 23 14.69 -4.00 -15.57
C LEU A 23 16.22 -3.93 -15.62
N ASP A 24 16.91 -5.06 -15.72
CA ASP A 24 18.36 -5.18 -15.50
C ASP A 24 18.81 -4.51 -14.19
N PHE A 25 17.99 -4.68 -13.13
CA PHE A 25 18.20 -4.05 -11.83
C PHE A 25 19.50 -4.50 -11.17
N GLN A 26 20.34 -3.54 -10.79
CA GLN A 26 21.66 -3.75 -10.19
C GLN A 26 21.66 -3.32 -8.71
N PRO A 27 21.55 -4.25 -7.73
CA PRO A 27 21.61 -3.91 -6.31
C PRO A 27 22.88 -3.11 -5.95
N GLY A 28 22.72 -2.09 -5.11
CA GLY A 28 23.82 -1.19 -4.70
C GLY A 28 24.13 -0.07 -5.69
N SER A 29 23.67 -0.17 -6.94
CA SER A 29 23.77 0.85 -7.97
C SER A 29 22.43 1.51 -8.25
N ASP A 30 21.37 0.71 -8.27
CA ASP A 30 20.00 1.17 -8.54
C ASP A 30 19.14 1.12 -7.27
N GLN A 31 17.99 1.77 -7.31
CA GLN A 31 17.05 1.84 -6.21
C GLN A 31 15.64 1.39 -6.64
N LEU A 32 14.96 0.66 -5.76
CA LEU A 32 13.55 0.30 -5.89
C LEU A 32 12.70 1.19 -4.98
N TRP A 33 11.65 1.76 -5.54
CA TRP A 33 10.58 2.44 -4.79
C TRP A 33 9.32 1.58 -4.86
N LEU A 34 8.86 1.07 -3.71
CA LEU A 34 7.76 0.11 -3.63
C LEU A 34 6.52 0.78 -3.02
N THR A 35 5.38 0.65 -3.70
CA THR A 35 4.12 1.27 -3.28
C THR A 35 3.48 0.62 -2.05
N GLY A 36 4.14 -0.35 -1.41
CA GLY A 36 3.57 -1.14 -0.31
C GLY A 36 2.85 -2.39 -0.78
N ASP A 37 2.09 -3.03 0.12
CA ASP A 37 1.47 -4.33 -0.09
C ASP A 37 2.48 -5.34 -0.63
N LEU A 38 3.56 -5.51 0.12
CA LEU A 38 4.63 -6.45 -0.21
C LEU A 38 4.19 -7.90 -0.04
N VAL A 39 3.26 -8.12 0.88
CA VAL A 39 2.83 -9.45 1.36
C VAL A 39 1.34 -9.67 1.18
N ASN A 40 0.94 -10.88 1.54
CA ASN A 40 -0.43 -11.37 1.57
C ASN A 40 -0.97 -11.82 0.19
N ARG A 41 -1.98 -12.68 0.22
CA ARG A 41 -2.71 -13.25 -0.92
C ARG A 41 -1.88 -14.13 -1.85
N GLY A 42 -0.71 -13.68 -2.29
CA GLY A 42 0.20 -14.47 -3.12
C GLY A 42 0.99 -15.51 -2.34
N PRO A 43 1.58 -16.48 -3.02
CA PRO A 43 2.11 -17.70 -2.41
C PRO A 43 3.47 -17.55 -1.72
N GLN A 44 4.21 -16.46 -1.99
CA GLN A 44 5.64 -16.35 -1.64
C GLN A 44 5.95 -15.07 -0.86
N SER A 45 5.08 -14.72 0.12
CA SER A 45 5.24 -13.50 0.93
C SER A 45 6.52 -13.49 1.77
N LEU A 46 6.94 -14.64 2.29
CA LEU A 46 8.18 -14.75 3.06
C LEU A 46 9.42 -14.49 2.19
N GLU A 47 9.43 -15.02 0.98
CA GLU A 47 10.51 -14.82 0.01
C GLU A 47 10.62 -13.35 -0.39
N VAL A 48 9.50 -12.65 -0.59
CA VAL A 48 9.48 -11.20 -0.86
C VAL A 48 10.15 -10.45 0.28
N LEU A 49 9.70 -10.65 1.53
CA LEU A 49 10.25 -9.92 2.67
C LEU A 49 11.75 -10.17 2.84
N ARG A 50 12.19 -11.43 2.78
CA ARG A 50 13.62 -11.78 2.90
C ARG A 50 14.45 -11.13 1.81
N TYR A 51 13.96 -11.16 0.58
CA TYR A 51 14.68 -10.56 -0.53
C TYR A 51 14.84 -9.05 -0.36
N LEU A 52 13.73 -8.35 -0.08
CA LEU A 52 13.73 -6.90 0.10
C LEU A 52 14.56 -6.47 1.33
N HIS A 53 14.44 -7.17 2.44
CA HIS A 53 15.25 -6.92 3.63
C HIS A 53 16.76 -7.04 3.33
N ASN A 54 17.15 -8.04 2.54
CA ASN A 54 18.56 -8.25 2.15
C ASN A 54 19.10 -7.21 1.15
N LEU A 55 18.24 -6.52 0.40
CA LEU A 55 18.65 -5.44 -0.51
C LEU A 55 19.06 -4.16 0.24
N GLY A 56 18.69 -4.01 1.51
CA GLY A 56 19.09 -2.90 2.38
C GLY A 56 18.75 -1.53 1.78
N SER A 57 19.75 -0.65 1.61
CA SER A 57 19.57 0.71 1.12
C SER A 57 19.14 0.84 -0.35
N SER A 58 19.16 -0.26 -1.11
CA SER A 58 18.62 -0.27 -2.48
C SER A 58 17.09 -0.28 -2.53
N VAL A 59 16.42 -0.33 -1.38
CA VAL A 59 14.95 -0.34 -1.29
C VAL A 59 14.44 0.84 -0.47
N VAL A 60 13.50 1.57 -1.03
CA VAL A 60 12.58 2.46 -0.35
C VAL A 60 11.18 1.88 -0.52
N SER A 61 10.50 1.58 0.56
CA SER A 61 9.13 1.07 0.53
C SER A 61 8.25 1.85 1.48
N VAL A 62 6.99 2.05 1.11
CA VAL A 62 5.96 2.48 2.05
C VAL A 62 5.15 1.28 2.54
N LEU A 63 4.43 1.46 3.64
CA LEU A 63 3.51 0.43 4.16
C LEU A 63 2.18 0.46 3.42
N GLY A 64 1.74 -0.71 2.94
CA GLY A 64 0.38 -0.93 2.49
C GLY A 64 -0.53 -1.49 3.61
N ASN A 65 -1.82 -1.61 3.30
CA ASN A 65 -2.78 -2.14 4.28
C ASN A 65 -2.56 -3.62 4.58
N HIS A 66 -2.04 -4.41 3.63
CA HIS A 66 -1.68 -5.81 3.86
C HIS A 66 -0.39 -5.95 4.69
N ASP A 67 0.54 -5.04 4.57
CA ASP A 67 1.74 -5.01 5.42
C ASP A 67 1.37 -4.68 6.87
N LEU A 68 0.50 -3.67 7.07
CA LEU A 68 -0.06 -3.34 8.39
C LEU A 68 -0.84 -4.52 8.99
N HIS A 69 -1.56 -5.26 8.16
CA HIS A 69 -2.27 -6.46 8.58
C HIS A 69 -1.29 -7.53 9.10
N LEU A 70 -0.21 -7.81 8.38
CA LEU A 70 0.82 -8.74 8.85
C LEU A 70 1.43 -8.30 10.18
N ILE A 71 1.77 -7.00 10.32
CA ILE A 71 2.30 -6.45 11.58
C ILE A 71 1.29 -6.69 12.72
N ALA A 72 0.00 -6.42 12.48
CA ALA A 72 -1.05 -6.65 13.48
C ALA A 72 -1.14 -8.12 13.88
N GLN A 73 -1.16 -9.05 12.92
CA GLN A 73 -1.19 -10.49 13.17
C GLN A 73 0.03 -10.94 14.00
N ALA A 74 1.21 -10.42 13.69
CA ALA A 74 2.44 -10.78 14.40
C ALA A 74 2.49 -10.26 15.85
N MET A 75 1.94 -9.08 16.11
CA MET A 75 2.08 -8.38 17.40
C MET A 75 0.89 -8.59 18.35
N THR A 76 -0.32 -8.85 17.83
CA THR A 76 -1.53 -8.85 18.68
C THR A 76 -1.96 -10.23 19.15
N LYS A 77 -1.21 -11.28 18.85
CA LYS A 77 -1.55 -12.68 19.18
C LYS A 77 -2.97 -13.06 18.70
N SER A 78 -3.32 -12.61 17.51
CA SER A 78 -4.58 -12.96 16.86
C SER A 78 -4.77 -14.48 16.86
N ASN A 79 -6.02 -14.95 16.88
CA ASN A 79 -6.32 -16.37 16.85
C ASN A 79 -5.61 -17.02 15.64
N PRO A 80 -4.77 -18.07 15.83
CA PRO A 80 -4.08 -18.73 14.72
C PRO A 80 -5.01 -19.22 13.59
N LYS A 81 -6.30 -19.44 13.89
CA LYS A 81 -7.31 -19.82 12.90
C LYS A 81 -7.77 -18.69 12.00
N SER A 82 -7.47 -17.44 12.33
CA SER A 82 -7.78 -16.26 11.52
C SER A 82 -6.59 -15.77 10.68
N VAL A 83 -5.45 -16.44 10.77
CA VAL A 83 -4.27 -16.10 9.97
C VAL A 83 -4.44 -16.65 8.56
N GLU A 84 -4.33 -15.80 7.58
CA GLU A 84 -4.34 -16.19 6.17
C GLU A 84 -3.17 -17.14 5.88
N ASN A 85 -3.44 -18.24 5.15
CA ASN A 85 -2.45 -19.29 4.88
C ASN A 85 -1.14 -18.75 4.25
N CYS A 86 -1.22 -17.68 3.48
CA CYS A 86 -0.07 -17.05 2.83
C CYS A 86 0.84 -16.27 3.79
N LEU A 87 0.36 -15.89 5.00
CA LEU A 87 1.13 -15.21 6.04
C LEU A 87 1.74 -16.18 7.07
N GLN A 88 1.18 -17.38 7.19
CA GLN A 88 1.65 -18.40 8.13
C GLN A 88 3.17 -18.65 8.03
N PRO A 89 3.77 -18.82 6.83
CA PRO A 89 5.20 -19.05 6.70
C PRO A 89 6.05 -17.94 7.34
N ILE A 90 5.60 -16.68 7.28
CA ILE A 90 6.30 -15.55 7.92
C ILE A 90 6.21 -15.67 9.44
N LEU A 91 5.01 -15.91 9.96
CA LEU A 91 4.74 -15.98 11.40
C LEU A 91 5.44 -17.17 12.09
N GLU A 92 5.76 -18.22 11.35
CA GLU A 92 6.48 -19.41 11.81
C GLU A 92 7.97 -19.38 11.51
N SER A 93 8.44 -18.39 10.72
CA SER A 93 9.85 -18.30 10.32
C SER A 93 10.77 -17.99 11.51
N ARG A 94 12.03 -18.42 11.41
CA ARG A 94 13.06 -18.17 12.45
C ARG A 94 13.45 -16.69 12.53
N ASP A 95 13.37 -16.00 11.42
CA ASP A 95 13.71 -14.59 11.23
C ASP A 95 12.48 -13.66 11.32
N LYS A 96 11.33 -14.19 11.81
CA LYS A 96 10.09 -13.41 11.98
C LYS A 96 10.31 -12.07 12.69
N ILE A 97 11.06 -12.09 13.79
CA ILE A 97 11.23 -10.88 14.62
C ILE A 97 11.93 -9.80 13.79
N ASP A 98 13.00 -10.16 13.11
CA ASP A 98 13.79 -9.20 12.30
C ASP A 98 12.97 -8.68 11.10
N LEU A 99 12.21 -9.55 10.43
CA LEU A 99 11.35 -9.16 9.30
C LEU A 99 10.21 -8.24 9.73
N ILE A 100 9.54 -8.54 10.85
CA ILE A 100 8.45 -7.69 11.37
C ILE A 100 8.99 -6.36 11.90
N GLU A 101 10.14 -6.36 12.59
CA GLU A 101 10.78 -5.12 13.02
C GLU A 101 11.19 -4.25 11.84
N TRP A 102 11.77 -4.83 10.79
CA TRP A 102 12.07 -4.11 9.56
C TRP A 102 10.81 -3.52 8.94
N LEU A 103 9.77 -4.33 8.77
CA LEU A 103 8.51 -3.91 8.13
C LEU A 103 7.85 -2.76 8.88
N ARG A 104 7.74 -2.83 10.23
CA ARG A 104 7.11 -1.77 11.04
C ARG A 104 7.90 -0.46 11.10
N HIS A 105 9.15 -0.45 10.63
CA HIS A 105 9.97 0.76 10.53
C HIS A 105 9.88 1.42 9.15
N LEU A 106 9.24 0.78 8.16
CA LEU A 106 8.96 1.40 6.88
C LEU A 106 8.00 2.59 7.06
N PRO A 107 8.14 3.66 6.25
CA PRO A 107 7.25 4.81 6.31
C PRO A 107 5.86 4.50 5.72
N LEU A 108 4.86 5.31 6.06
CA LEU A 108 3.56 5.35 5.39
C LEU A 108 3.58 6.27 4.17
N LEU A 109 4.50 7.23 4.16
CA LEU A 109 4.71 8.19 3.09
C LEU A 109 6.21 8.47 2.95
N PHE A 110 6.72 8.43 1.73
CA PHE A 110 8.07 8.86 1.40
C PHE A 110 8.01 10.00 0.39
N PHE A 111 8.83 11.03 0.58
CA PHE A 111 8.99 12.15 -0.34
C PHE A 111 10.44 12.29 -0.75
N ASP A 112 10.67 12.36 -2.05
CA ASP A 112 11.99 12.67 -2.61
C ASP A 112 12.00 14.09 -3.19
N ASP A 113 12.87 14.92 -2.62
CA ASP A 113 12.98 16.34 -2.98
C ASP A 113 13.57 16.54 -4.38
N ASN A 114 14.48 15.67 -4.82
CA ASN A 114 15.11 15.80 -6.14
C ASN A 114 14.10 15.54 -7.27
N TYR A 115 13.23 14.56 -7.07
CA TYR A 115 12.20 14.20 -8.04
C TYR A 115 10.86 14.89 -7.80
N GLN A 116 10.72 15.66 -6.71
CA GLN A 116 9.45 16.27 -6.27
C GLN A 116 8.31 15.24 -6.28
N THR A 117 8.63 14.04 -5.78
CA THR A 117 7.76 12.86 -5.90
C THR A 117 7.41 12.29 -4.53
N VAL A 118 6.13 12.08 -4.31
CA VAL A 118 5.57 11.37 -3.16
C VAL A 118 5.32 9.93 -3.54
N LEU A 119 5.80 9.00 -2.72
CA LEU A 119 5.43 7.58 -2.75
C LEU A 119 4.49 7.32 -1.57
N VAL A 120 3.34 6.76 -1.84
CA VAL A 120 2.30 6.43 -0.85
C VAL A 120 1.55 5.19 -1.32
N HIS A 121 0.94 4.42 -0.40
CA HIS A 121 0.27 3.20 -0.85
C HIS A 121 -1.05 3.47 -1.59
N ALA A 122 -1.98 4.26 -1.02
CA ALA A 122 -3.29 4.50 -1.63
C ALA A 122 -3.51 5.93 -2.13
N GLY A 123 -3.10 6.93 -1.37
CA GLY A 123 -3.28 8.32 -1.79
C GLY A 123 -3.04 9.33 -0.68
N LEU A 124 -3.21 10.62 -1.01
CA LEU A 124 -3.15 11.73 -0.07
C LEU A 124 -4.53 12.38 0.05
N HIS A 125 -4.93 12.65 1.28
CA HIS A 125 -6.18 13.37 1.51
C HIS A 125 -6.19 14.71 0.75
N PRO A 126 -7.26 15.06 0.01
CA PRO A 126 -7.27 16.25 -0.86
C PRO A 126 -6.92 17.56 -0.15
N HIS A 127 -7.32 17.72 1.10
CA HIS A 127 -7.05 18.94 1.90
C HIS A 127 -5.73 18.91 2.67
N TRP A 128 -4.88 17.91 2.51
CA TRP A 128 -3.57 17.90 3.15
C TRP A 128 -2.52 18.41 2.16
N ASN A 129 -1.78 19.43 2.54
CA ASN A 129 -0.55 19.78 1.84
C ASN A 129 0.54 18.74 2.14
N LEU A 130 1.69 18.83 1.48
CA LEU A 130 2.77 17.87 1.67
C LEU A 130 3.28 17.81 3.11
N LEU A 131 3.50 18.96 3.73
CA LEU A 131 4.03 19.05 5.08
C LEU A 131 3.07 18.41 6.10
N GLU A 132 1.79 18.71 5.98
CA GLU A 132 0.73 18.09 6.80
C GLU A 132 0.68 16.56 6.58
N SER A 133 0.75 16.11 5.31
CA SER A 133 0.75 14.69 4.98
C SER A 133 1.92 13.95 5.62
N GLN A 134 3.12 14.54 5.57
CA GLN A 134 4.32 13.99 6.22
C GLN A 134 4.18 13.98 7.75
N GLN A 135 3.67 15.06 8.33
CA GLN A 135 3.44 15.15 9.78
C GLN A 135 2.46 14.08 10.26
N TYR A 136 1.33 13.92 9.56
CA TYR A 136 0.30 12.93 9.94
C TYR A 136 0.80 11.49 9.73
N ALA A 137 1.54 11.22 8.65
CA ALA A 137 2.19 9.93 8.47
C ALA A 137 3.13 9.62 9.64
N ASN A 138 3.98 10.59 10.03
CA ASN A 138 4.94 10.42 11.12
C ASN A 138 4.25 10.18 12.49
N GLU A 139 3.10 10.81 12.77
CA GLU A 139 2.33 10.54 14.01
C GLU A 139 2.01 9.05 14.17
N VAL A 140 1.62 8.40 13.07
CA VAL A 140 1.28 6.97 13.07
C VAL A 140 2.53 6.09 13.03
N GLU A 141 3.55 6.48 12.28
CA GLU A 141 4.82 5.76 12.21
C GLU A 141 5.51 5.70 13.58
N GLU A 142 5.55 6.80 14.32
CA GLU A 142 6.06 6.82 15.69
C GLU A 142 5.26 5.89 16.61
N LEU A 143 3.94 5.86 16.47
CA LEU A 143 3.09 4.96 17.22
C LEU A 143 3.37 3.49 16.88
N LEU A 144 3.53 3.15 15.58
CA LEU A 144 3.85 1.81 15.12
C LEU A 144 5.23 1.34 15.61
N ARG A 145 6.21 2.24 15.68
CA ARG A 145 7.57 1.95 16.19
C ARG A 145 7.64 1.90 17.71
N GLY A 146 6.69 2.54 18.39
CA GLY A 146 6.67 2.70 19.85
C GLY A 146 6.00 1.56 20.62
N HIS A 147 6.00 1.69 21.95
CA HIS A 147 5.34 0.75 22.86
C HIS A 147 3.81 0.74 22.76
N GLY A 148 3.21 1.72 22.08
CA GLY A 148 1.76 1.81 21.85
C GLY A 148 1.26 0.95 20.70
N ALA A 149 2.16 0.41 19.86
CA ALA A 149 1.84 -0.28 18.63
C ALA A 149 0.82 -1.42 18.81
N GLU A 150 1.04 -2.34 19.74
CA GLU A 150 0.13 -3.47 19.99
C GLU A 150 -1.30 -3.03 20.33
N ARG A 151 -1.44 -1.97 21.14
CA ARG A 151 -2.77 -1.46 21.52
C ARG A 151 -3.49 -0.84 20.33
N PHE A 152 -2.75 -0.09 19.52
CA PHE A 152 -3.30 0.54 18.33
C PHE A 152 -3.68 -0.49 17.26
N LEU A 153 -2.82 -1.45 16.98
CA LEU A 153 -3.06 -2.50 15.98
C LEU A 153 -4.31 -3.34 16.27
N LYS A 154 -4.69 -3.50 17.55
CA LYS A 154 -5.95 -4.15 17.94
C LYS A 154 -7.21 -3.37 17.53
N VAL A 155 -7.10 -2.06 17.33
CA VAL A 155 -8.23 -1.15 17.07
C VAL A 155 -8.05 -0.34 15.79
N MET A 156 -7.02 -0.62 15.00
CA MET A 156 -6.75 0.14 13.78
C MET A 156 -7.79 -0.08 12.69
N TYR A 157 -8.43 -1.24 12.67
CA TYR A 157 -9.44 -1.58 11.67
C TYR A 157 -10.72 -0.77 11.86
N GLY A 158 -11.42 -0.55 10.75
CA GLY A 158 -12.72 0.10 10.72
C GLY A 158 -12.78 1.26 9.74
N ASP A 159 -14.01 1.59 9.34
CA ASP A 159 -14.30 2.58 8.31
C ASP A 159 -14.70 3.94 8.88
N LYS A 160 -14.55 4.13 10.19
CA LYS A 160 -14.85 5.39 10.87
C LYS A 160 -13.65 5.87 11.66
N PRO A 161 -13.43 7.21 11.69
CA PRO A 161 -14.17 8.25 11.02
C PRO A 161 -13.94 8.23 9.48
N LYS A 162 -14.89 8.81 8.73
CA LYS A 162 -14.78 8.94 7.26
C LYS A 162 -14.37 10.34 6.81
N ARG A 163 -14.47 11.34 7.70
CA ARG A 163 -14.15 12.74 7.42
C ARG A 163 -12.98 13.18 8.29
N TRP A 164 -12.02 13.84 7.66
CA TRP A 164 -10.93 14.49 8.37
C TRP A 164 -11.40 15.71 9.15
N SER A 165 -10.84 15.89 10.33
CA SER A 165 -10.97 17.11 11.13
C SER A 165 -9.74 17.24 12.03
N GLU A 166 -9.24 18.45 12.20
CA GLU A 166 -8.14 18.76 13.11
C GLU A 166 -8.46 18.42 14.59
N GLN A 167 -9.76 18.36 14.94
CA GLN A 167 -10.22 17.96 16.27
C GLN A 167 -10.16 16.45 16.51
N LEU A 168 -9.93 15.64 15.47
CA LEU A 168 -9.75 14.20 15.66
C LEU A 168 -8.53 13.94 16.56
N SER A 169 -8.69 13.04 17.52
CA SER A 169 -7.65 12.70 18.48
C SER A 169 -7.61 11.20 18.76
N GLY A 170 -6.51 10.73 19.34
CA GLY A 170 -6.33 9.33 19.73
C GLY A 170 -6.47 8.38 18.54
N TYR A 171 -7.04 7.20 18.78
CA TYR A 171 -7.11 6.15 17.76
C TYR A 171 -7.99 6.48 16.55
N ASP A 172 -8.99 7.34 16.70
CA ASP A 172 -9.81 7.78 15.57
C ASP A 172 -9.00 8.65 14.60
N ARG A 173 -8.14 9.54 15.12
CA ARG A 173 -7.20 10.31 14.30
C ARG A 173 -6.24 9.39 13.55
N TYR A 174 -5.58 8.46 14.24
CA TYR A 174 -4.63 7.54 13.63
C TYR A 174 -5.29 6.61 12.60
N ARG A 175 -6.51 6.14 12.87
CA ARG A 175 -7.27 5.33 11.92
C ARG A 175 -7.63 6.11 10.65
N MET A 176 -8.04 7.38 10.81
CA MET A 176 -8.32 8.23 9.65
C MET A 176 -7.06 8.44 8.80
N ILE A 177 -5.90 8.70 9.41
CA ILE A 177 -4.64 8.86 8.70
C ILE A 177 -4.29 7.58 7.94
N ILE A 178 -4.30 6.42 8.60
CA ILE A 178 -4.05 5.13 7.95
C ILE A 178 -5.01 4.90 6.79
N ASN A 179 -6.31 5.11 7.00
CA ASN A 179 -7.31 4.90 5.97
C ASN A 179 -7.09 5.79 4.74
N CYS A 180 -6.66 7.03 4.92
CA CYS A 180 -6.27 7.90 3.82
C CYS A 180 -5.06 7.34 3.07
N LEU A 181 -3.97 7.06 3.80
CA LEU A 181 -2.70 6.70 3.19
C LEU A 181 -2.67 5.28 2.60
N THR A 182 -3.53 4.36 3.13
CA THR A 182 -3.45 2.95 2.75
C THR A 182 -4.73 2.33 2.19
N ARG A 183 -5.89 3.03 2.19
CA ARG A 183 -7.16 2.43 1.77
C ARG A 183 -8.03 3.32 0.87
N MET A 184 -7.72 4.60 0.76
CA MET A 184 -8.53 5.57 0.01
C MET A 184 -8.52 5.27 -1.49
N ARG A 185 -9.70 5.35 -2.11
CA ARG A 185 -9.90 5.33 -3.58
C ARG A 185 -10.80 6.49 -3.99
N TYR A 186 -12.00 6.48 -3.48
CA TYR A 186 -13.02 7.48 -3.73
C TYR A 186 -13.31 8.34 -2.52
N VAL A 187 -13.76 9.54 -2.79
CA VAL A 187 -14.30 10.46 -1.79
C VAL A 187 -15.63 11.04 -2.28
N SER A 188 -16.48 11.45 -1.35
CA SER A 188 -17.66 12.26 -1.68
C SER A 188 -17.27 13.69 -2.06
N PRO A 189 -18.16 14.52 -2.63
CA PRO A 189 -17.91 15.95 -2.86
C PRO A 189 -17.47 16.72 -1.59
N ASP A 190 -17.90 16.27 -0.41
CA ASP A 190 -17.52 16.81 0.90
C ASP A 190 -16.29 16.12 1.51
N ILE A 191 -15.57 15.34 0.71
CA ILE A 191 -14.34 14.61 1.07
C ILE A 191 -14.54 13.65 2.25
N GLU A 192 -15.65 12.90 2.24
CA GLU A 192 -15.77 11.70 3.07
C GLU A 192 -15.21 10.49 2.32
N LEU A 193 -14.40 9.69 3.01
CA LEU A 193 -13.83 8.48 2.42
C LEU A 193 -14.92 7.46 2.11
N ASP A 194 -14.89 6.91 0.90
CA ASP A 194 -15.69 5.73 0.54
C ASP A 194 -14.79 4.49 0.46
N PHE A 195 -15.23 3.41 1.11
CA PHE A 195 -14.52 2.12 1.14
C PHE A 195 -15.26 1.01 0.38
N VAL A 196 -16.43 1.32 -0.18
CA VAL A 196 -17.29 0.35 -0.85
C VAL A 196 -16.98 0.30 -2.35
N GLU A 197 -16.90 1.47 -2.99
CA GLU A 197 -16.59 1.54 -4.42
C GLU A 197 -15.12 1.22 -4.69
N LYS A 198 -14.88 0.28 -5.60
CA LYS A 198 -13.52 -0.19 -5.95
C LYS A 198 -13.29 -0.26 -7.46
N ASN A 199 -14.37 -0.15 -8.25
CA ASN A 199 -14.29 -0.27 -9.71
C ASN A 199 -13.43 0.84 -10.33
N HIS A 200 -13.05 0.64 -11.58
CA HIS A 200 -12.45 1.69 -12.39
C HIS A 200 -13.42 2.89 -12.49
N PRO A 201 -12.96 4.15 -12.49
CA PRO A 201 -13.85 5.32 -12.57
C PRO A 201 -14.84 5.30 -13.73
N GLU A 202 -14.43 4.76 -14.89
CA GLU A 202 -15.31 4.61 -16.05
C GLU A 202 -16.39 3.52 -15.88
N GLU A 203 -16.23 2.61 -14.93
CA GLU A 203 -17.14 1.50 -14.64
C GLU A 203 -17.97 1.74 -13.38
N SER A 204 -17.63 2.77 -12.60
CA SER A 204 -18.36 3.12 -11.39
C SER A 204 -19.79 3.55 -11.69
N GLN A 205 -20.74 2.92 -11.02
CA GLN A 205 -22.16 3.29 -11.10
C GLN A 205 -22.54 4.43 -10.15
N ASN A 206 -21.68 4.77 -9.19
CA ASN A 206 -21.91 5.85 -8.26
C ASN A 206 -21.28 7.16 -8.75
N LEU A 207 -22.03 7.87 -9.56
CA LEU A 207 -21.59 9.13 -10.19
C LEU A 207 -21.37 10.29 -9.19
N THR A 208 -21.70 10.10 -7.92
CA THR A 208 -21.45 11.12 -6.89
C THR A 208 -20.08 10.97 -6.24
N LEU A 209 -19.43 9.84 -6.40
CA LEU A 209 -18.09 9.61 -5.87
C LEU A 209 -17.02 10.09 -6.86
N ILE A 210 -15.97 10.67 -6.32
CA ILE A 210 -14.88 11.27 -7.08
C ILE A 210 -13.59 10.51 -6.71
N PRO A 211 -12.80 10.02 -7.67
CA PRO A 211 -11.45 9.56 -7.40
C PRO A 211 -10.69 10.63 -6.62
N TRP A 212 -10.03 10.27 -5.53
CA TRP A 212 -9.38 11.26 -4.66
C TRP A 212 -8.45 12.22 -5.44
N PHE A 213 -7.80 11.73 -6.48
CA PHE A 213 -6.85 12.48 -7.30
C PHE A 213 -7.52 13.39 -8.35
N GLU A 214 -8.82 13.26 -8.58
CA GLU A 214 -9.61 14.11 -9.48
C GLU A 214 -10.30 15.28 -8.75
N MET A 215 -10.17 15.35 -7.43
CA MET A 215 -10.67 16.51 -6.67
C MET A 215 -10.01 17.81 -7.13
N GLU A 216 -10.80 18.78 -7.56
CA GLU A 216 -10.31 20.02 -8.21
C GLU A 216 -9.36 20.86 -7.33
N ASN A 217 -9.62 20.91 -6.02
CA ASN A 217 -8.93 21.76 -5.06
C ASN A 217 -7.96 20.98 -4.16
N ARG A 218 -7.23 19.99 -4.71
CA ARG A 218 -6.22 19.27 -3.93
C ARG A 218 -5.05 20.18 -3.58
N GLU A 219 -4.68 20.24 -2.30
CA GLU A 219 -3.54 21.02 -1.79
C GLU A 219 -2.17 20.42 -2.21
N ASN A 220 -2.16 19.16 -2.67
CA ASN A 220 -0.95 18.39 -3.03
C ASN A 220 -0.79 18.18 -4.55
N ARG A 221 -1.49 18.92 -5.39
CA ARG A 221 -1.53 18.72 -6.86
C ARG A 221 -0.24 19.05 -7.60
N GLU A 222 0.65 19.82 -6.99
CA GLU A 222 1.94 20.21 -7.58
C GLU A 222 2.97 19.08 -7.58
N TYR A 223 2.84 18.13 -6.67
CA TYR A 223 3.74 17.00 -6.54
C TYR A 223 3.34 15.84 -7.44
N ARG A 224 4.34 15.10 -7.92
CA ARG A 224 4.10 13.78 -8.50
C ARG A 224 3.76 12.82 -7.37
N ILE A 225 2.67 12.06 -7.52
CA ILE A 225 2.25 11.05 -6.55
C ILE A 225 2.23 9.69 -7.23
N ILE A 226 3.02 8.76 -6.71
CA ILE A 226 3.07 7.35 -7.14
C ILE A 226 2.43 6.50 -6.07
N PHE A 227 1.48 5.65 -6.47
CA PHE A 227 0.72 4.81 -5.56
C PHE A 227 0.33 3.46 -6.16
N GLY A 228 -0.17 2.54 -5.32
CA GLY A 228 -0.67 1.22 -5.66
C GLY A 228 -2.14 1.02 -5.27
N HIS A 229 -2.45 -0.04 -4.52
CA HIS A 229 -3.71 -0.30 -3.84
C HIS A 229 -4.95 -0.47 -4.73
N TRP A 230 -5.04 0.17 -5.84
CA TRP A 230 -6.25 0.23 -6.67
C TRP A 230 -6.14 -0.63 -7.92
N SER A 231 -6.18 -1.95 -7.75
CA SER A 231 -5.96 -2.92 -8.84
C SER A 231 -6.93 -2.77 -10.03
N HIS A 232 -8.17 -2.30 -9.80
CA HIS A 232 -9.11 -2.04 -10.88
C HIS A 232 -8.74 -0.81 -11.72
N LEU A 233 -7.97 0.14 -11.17
CA LEU A 233 -7.46 1.30 -11.93
C LEU A 233 -6.35 0.89 -12.89
N LYS A 234 -5.63 -0.18 -12.58
CA LYS A 234 -4.48 -0.69 -13.36
C LYS A 234 -3.38 0.36 -13.48
N PHE A 235 -2.64 0.32 -14.59
CA PHE A 235 -1.68 1.38 -14.88
C PHE A 235 -2.43 2.67 -15.25
N TYR A 236 -2.19 3.70 -14.46
CA TYR A 236 -2.69 5.04 -14.73
C TYR A 236 -1.55 6.04 -14.56
N SER A 237 -1.36 6.94 -15.55
CA SER A 237 -0.34 7.99 -15.46
C SER A 237 -0.84 9.25 -16.15
N LYS A 238 -1.33 10.22 -15.36
CA LYS A 238 -1.87 11.49 -15.85
C LYS A 238 -1.84 12.56 -14.74
N ASN A 239 -1.56 13.80 -15.11
CA ASN A 239 -1.66 14.95 -14.19
C ASN A 239 -0.86 14.76 -12.87
N ASN A 240 0.41 14.35 -12.97
CA ASN A 240 1.28 14.04 -11.82
C ASN A 240 0.82 12.86 -10.94
N ILE A 241 -0.14 12.08 -11.37
CA ILE A 241 -0.65 10.91 -10.66
C ILE A 241 -0.25 9.65 -11.40
N THR A 242 0.35 8.69 -10.72
CA THR A 242 0.72 7.39 -11.29
C THR A 242 0.31 6.26 -10.36
N CYS A 243 -0.61 5.40 -10.83
CA CYS A 243 -0.97 4.14 -10.18
C CYS A 243 -0.21 2.99 -10.82
N LEU A 244 0.36 2.11 -9.99
CA LEU A 244 1.16 0.97 -10.44
C LEU A 244 0.55 -0.39 -10.05
N ASP A 245 -0.63 -0.43 -9.43
CA ASP A 245 -1.26 -1.71 -9.07
C ASP A 245 -1.96 -2.35 -10.28
N GLY A 246 -1.27 -3.26 -10.92
CA GLY A 246 -1.79 -4.04 -12.05
C GLY A 246 -2.57 -5.28 -11.66
N GLY A 247 -2.78 -5.53 -10.36
CA GLY A 247 -3.52 -6.69 -9.87
C GLY A 247 -2.82 -8.02 -10.10
N CYS A 248 -1.49 -8.05 -9.98
CA CYS A 248 -0.70 -9.26 -10.23
C CYS A 248 -1.25 -10.49 -9.50
N VAL A 249 -1.55 -10.36 -8.20
CA VAL A 249 -2.09 -11.46 -7.39
C VAL A 249 -3.44 -11.99 -7.88
N PHE A 250 -4.19 -11.19 -8.62
CA PHE A 250 -5.49 -11.54 -9.24
C PHE A 250 -5.37 -12.05 -10.68
N GLY A 251 -4.16 -12.34 -11.15
CA GLY A 251 -3.91 -12.79 -12.53
C GLY A 251 -3.69 -11.64 -13.54
N GLY A 252 -3.48 -10.42 -13.05
CA GLY A 252 -3.11 -9.27 -13.87
C GLY A 252 -1.60 -9.18 -14.09
N GLU A 253 -1.02 -8.01 -13.87
CA GLU A 253 0.40 -7.75 -14.12
C GLU A 253 1.07 -7.11 -12.90
N LEU A 254 2.35 -7.40 -12.70
CA LEU A 254 3.23 -6.60 -11.86
C LEU A 254 3.83 -5.48 -12.71
N ILE A 255 3.66 -4.24 -12.25
CA ILE A 255 3.99 -3.04 -13.02
C ILE A 255 5.14 -2.29 -12.36
N SER A 256 6.07 -1.83 -13.18
CA SER A 256 7.12 -0.89 -12.80
C SER A 256 7.21 0.26 -13.80
N ILE A 257 7.74 1.38 -13.34
CA ILE A 257 8.20 2.50 -14.17
C ILE A 257 9.63 2.87 -13.76
N ASP A 258 10.40 3.35 -14.72
CA ASP A 258 11.55 4.19 -14.46
C ASP A 258 11.05 5.60 -14.07
N ILE A 259 11.56 6.14 -12.97
CA ILE A 259 11.14 7.47 -12.45
C ILE A 259 11.36 8.58 -13.47
N ASP A 260 12.40 8.46 -14.30
CA ASP A 260 12.67 9.40 -15.38
C ASP A 260 11.72 9.23 -16.59
N HIS A 261 11.02 8.08 -16.69
CA HIS A 261 10.09 7.75 -17.76
C HIS A 261 8.73 7.25 -17.23
N PRO A 262 8.01 8.05 -16.43
CA PRO A 262 6.86 7.59 -15.63
C PRO A 262 5.62 7.19 -16.45
N THR A 263 5.59 7.46 -17.75
CA THR A 263 4.47 7.10 -18.64
C THR A 263 4.72 5.80 -19.42
N LYS A 264 5.87 5.15 -19.20
CA LYS A 264 6.25 3.92 -19.93
C LYS A 264 6.33 2.76 -18.93
N PRO A 265 5.23 2.02 -18.73
CA PRO A 265 5.25 0.88 -17.81
C PRO A 265 6.09 -0.26 -18.38
N ILE A 266 6.78 -0.95 -17.48
CA ILE A 266 7.45 -2.22 -17.72
C ILE A 266 6.69 -3.25 -16.90
N THR A 267 6.17 -4.28 -17.53
CA THR A 267 5.23 -5.20 -16.89
C THR A 267 5.68 -6.65 -17.01
N VAL A 268 5.25 -7.46 -16.05
CA VAL A 268 5.33 -8.93 -16.08
C VAL A 268 3.95 -9.47 -15.77
N SER A 269 3.41 -10.28 -16.65
CA SER A 269 2.10 -10.92 -16.43
C SER A 269 2.19 -11.97 -15.34
N ALA A 270 1.17 -12.05 -14.50
CA ALA A 270 1.06 -13.08 -13.49
C ALA A 270 1.01 -14.48 -14.12
N ALA A 271 1.70 -15.44 -13.50
CA ALA A 271 1.66 -16.83 -13.94
C ALA A 271 0.31 -17.51 -13.64
N ALA A 272 -0.42 -17.00 -12.64
CA ALA A 272 -1.73 -17.54 -12.23
C ALA A 272 -2.56 -16.45 -11.51
N ASN A 273 -3.86 -16.70 -11.38
CA ASN A 273 -4.70 -16.01 -10.42
C ASN A 273 -4.52 -16.68 -9.04
N TYR A 274 -3.73 -16.07 -8.18
CA TYR A 274 -3.40 -16.61 -6.85
C TYR A 274 -4.53 -16.39 -5.83
N CYS A 275 -5.37 -15.38 -6.04
CA CYS A 275 -6.47 -15.03 -5.16
C CYS A 275 -7.76 -14.80 -5.96
N PRO A 276 -8.46 -15.88 -6.38
CA PRO A 276 -9.73 -15.77 -7.09
C PRO A 276 -10.77 -15.00 -6.26
N ILE A 277 -11.57 -14.15 -6.91
CA ILE A 277 -12.61 -13.31 -6.27
C ILE A 277 -13.57 -14.12 -5.40
N SER A 278 -13.85 -15.38 -5.78
CA SER A 278 -14.66 -16.31 -4.97
C SER A 278 -14.08 -16.60 -3.57
N LYS A 279 -12.78 -16.40 -3.34
CA LYS A 279 -12.16 -16.49 -2.01
C LYS A 279 -12.35 -15.23 -1.20
N LEU A 280 -12.35 -14.06 -1.85
CA LEU A 280 -12.53 -12.78 -1.17
C LEU A 280 -13.94 -12.62 -0.56
N GLU A 281 -14.96 -13.12 -1.24
CA GLU A 281 -16.34 -13.09 -0.73
C GLU A 281 -16.53 -13.97 0.52
N GLN A 282 -15.74 -15.03 0.68
CA GLN A 282 -15.78 -15.90 1.87
C GLN A 282 -15.07 -15.30 3.09
N GLU A 283 -14.02 -14.48 2.87
CA GLU A 283 -13.27 -13.83 3.95
C GLU A 283 -14.01 -12.63 4.54
N TYR A 284 -14.74 -11.85 3.71
CA TYR A 284 -15.51 -10.70 4.16
C TYR A 284 -16.81 -11.04 4.93
N VAL A 285 -17.35 -12.25 4.76
CA VAL A 285 -18.55 -12.70 5.51
C VAL A 285 -18.18 -13.10 6.95
N GLY A 286 -16.90 -13.37 7.24
CA GLY A 286 -16.42 -13.71 8.59
C GLY A 286 -16.24 -12.53 9.55
N ASP A 287 -16.10 -11.31 9.05
CA ASP A 287 -15.76 -10.12 9.86
C ASP A 287 -16.99 -9.21 10.22
N ILE A 288 -18.21 -9.59 9.84
CA ILE A 288 -19.45 -8.84 10.16
C ILE A 288 -20.29 -9.56 11.22
N GLY A 289 -19.66 -10.33 12.08
CA GLY A 289 -20.37 -11.05 13.13
C GLY A 289 -19.60 -11.06 14.45
N ASN A 290 -19.70 -9.98 15.21
CA ASN A 290 -19.91 -9.82 16.66
C ASN A 290 -19.36 -8.47 17.14
#